data_8c0d0c3fc321e77fe373b09e4236ce2d
#
_entry.id   8c0d0c3fc321e77fe373b09e4236ce2d
#
_cell.length_a   1.000
_cell.length_b   1.000
_cell.length_c   1.000
_cell.angle_alpha   90.00
_cell.angle_beta   90.00
_cell.angle_gamma   90.00
#
_symmetry.space_group_name_H-M   'P 1'
#
loop_
_entity.id
_entity.type
_entity.pdbx_description
1 polymer ?
#
loop_
_entity_poly.entity_id
_entity_poly.type
_entity_poly.pdbx_seq_one_letter_code
_entity_poly.pdbx_strand_id
1 'polypeptide(L)'
;PPKCVNSLHFHNTAEVFFVLSGKWRFFWGLNGDAGEVILQEGDIFNIPTRVFRGFENVGTDYGMIMAILGGDDSGGGVIWAPHVLETAQSHGLVLSESGILYNTKKGQVLPAGEQPMAKLSEAQLAAIPETPVSKVVPDYVARYWDMMALARNRPCPVIGEASLIKDKPGFEVEL
;
A
#
# COMPACT_ATOMS: atom_id res chain seq x y z
N PRO A 1 -9.88 10.00 -8.73
CA PRO A 1 -11.04 10.78 -8.27
C PRO A 1 -11.17 10.78 -6.75
N PRO A 2 -11.90 11.73 -6.15
CA PRO A 2 -12.26 11.67 -4.73
C PRO A 2 -13.01 10.38 -4.38
N LYS A 3 -12.80 9.87 -3.16
CA LYS A 3 -13.41 8.63 -2.64
C LYS A 3 -13.05 7.35 -3.39
N CYS A 4 -12.07 7.40 -4.30
CA CYS A 4 -11.51 6.18 -4.86
C CYS A 4 -10.67 5.46 -3.81
N VAL A 5 -10.92 4.17 -3.66
CA VAL A 5 -10.27 3.30 -2.69
C VAL A 5 -9.53 2.18 -3.42
N ASN A 6 -8.31 1.89 -2.98
CA ASN A 6 -7.64 0.62 -3.24
C ASN A 6 -7.84 -0.27 -2.02
N SER A 7 -8.34 -1.48 -2.25
CA SER A 7 -8.71 -2.41 -1.17
C SER A 7 -7.48 -3.03 -0.50
N LEU A 8 -7.69 -3.62 0.67
CA LEU A 8 -6.63 -4.24 1.47
C LEU A 8 -5.95 -5.40 0.75
N HIS A 9 -4.66 -5.24 0.51
CA HIS A 9 -3.78 -6.23 -0.11
C HIS A 9 -2.36 -6.06 0.44
N PHE A 10 -1.49 -7.03 0.20
CA PHE A 10 -0.06 -6.87 0.44
C PHE A 10 0.77 -7.47 -0.71
N HIS A 11 2.04 -7.11 -0.74
CA HIS A 11 3.06 -7.70 -1.58
C HIS A 11 4.15 -8.34 -0.72
N ASN A 12 4.84 -9.33 -1.26
CA ASN A 12 6.02 -9.91 -0.62
C ASN A 12 7.27 -9.05 -0.81
N THR A 13 7.22 -8.09 -1.74
CA THR A 13 8.28 -7.11 -2.00
C THR A 13 7.99 -5.78 -1.31
N ALA A 14 9.02 -4.96 -1.14
CA ALA A 14 8.87 -3.60 -0.61
C ALA A 14 8.02 -2.75 -1.57
N GLU A 15 7.25 -1.84 -1.02
CA GLU A 15 6.48 -0.86 -1.77
C GLU A 15 6.56 0.50 -1.11
N VAL A 16 6.96 1.50 -1.89
CA VAL A 16 7.07 2.89 -1.45
C VAL A 16 6.05 3.73 -2.18
N PHE A 17 5.25 4.45 -1.42
CA PHE A 17 4.31 5.43 -1.94
C PHE A 17 4.86 6.84 -1.82
N PHE A 18 4.82 7.57 -2.91
CA PHE A 18 5.11 8.99 -2.98
C PHE A 18 3.83 9.73 -3.36
N VAL A 19 3.36 10.64 -2.52
CA VAL A 19 2.18 11.45 -2.83
C VAL A 19 2.60 12.61 -3.72
N LEU A 20 2.21 12.55 -5.00
CA LEU A 20 2.50 13.59 -5.98
C LEU A 20 1.49 14.73 -5.94
N SER A 21 0.24 14.45 -5.59
CA SER A 21 -0.78 15.46 -5.37
C SER A 21 -1.99 14.91 -4.61
N GLY A 22 -2.76 15.79 -3.99
CA GLY A 22 -3.98 15.47 -3.28
C GLY A 22 -3.75 15.08 -1.81
N LYS A 23 -4.80 14.52 -1.22
CA LYS A 23 -4.81 14.09 0.19
C LYS A 23 -5.28 12.66 0.27
N TRP A 24 -4.43 11.82 0.86
CA TRP A 24 -4.60 10.38 0.83
C TRP A 24 -4.59 9.80 2.24
N ARG A 25 -5.58 8.96 2.52
CA ARG A 25 -5.63 8.12 3.71
C ARG A 25 -5.02 6.77 3.36
N PHE A 26 -3.98 6.37 4.06
CA PHE A 26 -3.45 5.01 4.06
C PHE A 26 -3.93 4.32 5.34
N PHE A 27 -4.40 3.10 5.22
CA PHE A 27 -4.88 2.29 6.34
C PHE A 27 -4.36 0.87 6.20
N TRP A 28 -4.13 0.20 7.32
CA TRP A 28 -3.51 -1.13 7.32
C TRP A 28 -4.03 -2.03 8.41
N GLY A 29 -3.60 -3.33 8.38
CA GLY A 29 -4.07 -4.42 9.21
C GLY A 29 -5.01 -5.33 8.47
N LEU A 30 -5.31 -6.49 9.04
CA LEU A 30 -6.13 -7.52 8.39
C LEU A 30 -7.51 -6.99 7.98
N ASN A 31 -8.09 -6.13 8.81
CA ASN A 31 -9.39 -5.50 8.58
C ASN A 31 -9.25 -3.99 8.26
N GLY A 32 -8.02 -3.48 8.11
CA GLY A 32 -7.77 -2.05 7.91
C GLY A 32 -7.92 -1.20 9.18
N ASP A 33 -7.87 -1.80 10.35
CA ASP A 33 -8.14 -1.20 11.66
C ASP A 33 -6.92 -1.16 12.60
N ALA A 34 -5.77 -1.70 12.18
CA ALA A 34 -4.53 -1.65 12.96
C ALA A 34 -3.90 -0.25 12.99
N GLY A 35 -4.21 0.58 11.99
CA GLY A 35 -3.80 1.97 11.97
C GLY A 35 -4.11 2.66 10.65
N GLU A 36 -4.01 3.97 10.68
CA GLU A 36 -4.14 4.82 9.50
C GLU A 36 -3.26 6.05 9.59
N VAL A 37 -2.98 6.65 8.44
CA VAL A 37 -2.27 7.91 8.33
C VAL A 37 -2.81 8.72 7.15
N ILE A 38 -2.95 10.01 7.32
CA ILE A 38 -3.27 10.93 6.23
C ILE A 38 -1.96 11.51 5.70
N LEU A 39 -1.73 11.35 4.41
CA LEU A 39 -0.58 11.89 3.67
C LEU A 39 -1.03 12.92 2.66
N GLN A 40 -0.14 13.87 2.37
CA GLN A 40 -0.35 14.92 1.39
C GLN A 40 0.86 15.06 0.48
N GLU A 41 0.78 15.96 -0.48
CA GLU A 41 1.82 16.19 -1.48
C GLU A 41 3.22 16.29 -0.85
N GLY A 42 4.16 15.53 -1.40
CA GLY A 42 5.54 15.42 -0.94
C GLY A 42 5.79 14.39 0.17
N ASP A 43 4.73 13.88 0.80
CA ASP A 43 4.89 12.83 1.83
C ASP A 43 5.21 11.48 1.18
N ILE A 44 5.99 10.66 1.91
CA ILE A 44 6.43 9.33 1.48
C ILE A 44 6.06 8.30 2.54
N PHE A 45 5.59 7.15 2.10
CA PHE A 45 5.31 6.02 2.95
C PHE A 45 5.92 4.74 2.38
N ASN A 46 6.92 4.19 3.05
CA ASN A 46 7.48 2.89 2.77
C ASN A 46 6.75 1.85 3.64
N ILE A 47 5.69 1.24 3.11
CA ILE A 47 4.89 0.32 3.92
C ILE A 47 5.63 -0.99 4.17
N PRO A 48 5.60 -1.54 5.41
CA PRO A 48 6.21 -2.82 5.72
C PRO A 48 5.69 -3.94 4.82
N THR A 49 6.58 -4.83 4.37
CA THR A 49 6.22 -6.01 3.58
C THR A 49 5.26 -6.91 4.35
N ARG A 50 4.39 -7.62 3.64
CA ARG A 50 3.42 -8.57 4.19
C ARG A 50 2.40 -7.96 5.16
N VAL A 51 2.21 -6.64 5.11
CA VAL A 51 1.17 -5.94 5.86
C VAL A 51 0.04 -5.59 4.91
N PHE A 52 -1.17 -6.03 5.21
CA PHE A 52 -2.35 -5.59 4.46
C PHE A 52 -2.49 -4.08 4.58
N ARG A 53 -2.56 -3.41 3.43
CA ARG A 53 -2.78 -1.97 3.32
C ARG A 53 -3.76 -1.66 2.22
N GLY A 54 -4.46 -0.57 2.41
CA GLY A 54 -5.29 0.08 1.42
C GLY A 54 -5.06 1.58 1.47
N PHE A 55 -5.53 2.28 0.47
CA PHE A 55 -5.47 3.73 0.44
C PHE A 55 -6.71 4.33 -0.24
N GLU A 56 -7.05 5.52 0.16
CA GLU A 56 -8.24 6.25 -0.27
C GLU A 56 -7.91 7.71 -0.57
N ASN A 57 -8.40 8.24 -1.69
CA ASN A 57 -8.36 9.67 -1.92
C ASN A 57 -9.43 10.36 -1.06
N VAL A 58 -9.01 10.97 0.04
CA VAL A 58 -9.88 11.74 0.95
C VAL A 58 -9.90 13.23 0.63
N GLY A 59 -9.24 13.64 -0.44
CA GLY A 59 -9.31 15.00 -0.97
C GLY A 59 -10.63 15.26 -1.70
N THR A 60 -10.80 16.51 -2.09
CA THR A 60 -11.99 16.98 -2.82
C THR A 60 -11.83 16.94 -4.33
N ASP A 61 -10.61 16.65 -4.81
CA ASP A 61 -10.25 16.67 -6.23
C ASP A 61 -9.43 15.43 -6.61
N TYR A 62 -9.03 15.35 -7.87
CA TYR A 62 -8.12 14.31 -8.34
C TYR A 62 -6.78 14.40 -7.59
N GLY A 63 -6.30 13.25 -7.16
CA GLY A 63 -4.98 13.11 -6.57
C GLY A 63 -4.15 12.09 -7.34
N MET A 64 -2.84 12.13 -7.14
CA MET A 64 -1.88 11.23 -7.76
C MET A 64 -0.92 10.69 -6.71
N ILE A 65 -0.73 9.37 -6.76
CA ILE A 65 0.29 8.66 -5.96
C ILE A 65 1.18 7.93 -6.96
N MET A 66 2.48 7.94 -6.72
CA MET A 66 3.41 7.04 -7.36
C MET A 66 3.71 5.90 -6.39
N ALA A 67 3.56 4.66 -6.84
CA ALA A 67 3.99 3.48 -6.12
C ALA A 67 5.24 2.90 -6.79
N ILE A 68 6.28 2.64 -6.01
CA ILE A 68 7.51 1.99 -6.46
C ILE A 68 7.57 0.64 -5.75
N LEU A 69 7.56 -0.43 -6.56
CA LEU A 69 7.65 -1.79 -6.05
C LEU A 69 9.06 -2.32 -6.25
N GLY A 70 9.58 -3.00 -5.23
CA GLY A 70 10.85 -3.70 -5.31
C GLY A 70 10.70 -5.04 -6.05
N GLY A 71 11.83 -5.60 -6.55
CA GLY A 71 11.88 -6.89 -7.22
C GLY A 71 11.83 -6.80 -8.75
N ASP A 72 11.99 -7.95 -9.40
CA ASP A 72 12.11 -8.07 -10.86
C ASP A 72 10.77 -8.27 -11.56
N ASP A 73 9.70 -8.47 -10.82
CA ASP A 73 8.35 -8.59 -11.33
C ASP A 73 7.44 -7.47 -10.80
N SER A 74 6.20 -7.41 -11.27
CA SER A 74 5.23 -6.41 -10.85
C SER A 74 4.75 -6.61 -9.40
N GLY A 75 5.71 -6.58 -8.45
CA GLY A 75 5.46 -6.60 -7.02
C GLY A 75 5.34 -7.97 -6.37
N GLY A 76 5.80 -9.05 -7.01
CA GLY A 76 5.77 -10.41 -6.44
C GLY A 76 4.37 -10.97 -6.26
N GLY A 77 3.43 -10.52 -7.08
CA GLY A 77 2.01 -10.84 -6.95
C GLY A 77 1.28 -10.02 -5.88
N VAL A 78 -0.02 -9.92 -6.01
CA VAL A 78 -0.91 -9.23 -5.07
C VAL A 78 -1.65 -10.26 -4.24
N ILE A 79 -1.54 -10.17 -2.93
CA ILE A 79 -2.28 -11.02 -1.99
C ILE A 79 -3.38 -10.20 -1.34
N TRP A 80 -4.62 -10.52 -1.63
CA TRP A 80 -5.79 -9.80 -1.14
C TRP A 80 -6.23 -10.29 0.23
N ALA A 81 -6.70 -9.38 1.07
CA ALA A 81 -7.34 -9.77 2.32
C ALA A 81 -8.57 -10.67 2.04
N PRO A 82 -8.81 -11.72 2.83
CA PRO A 82 -9.88 -12.69 2.56
C PRO A 82 -11.25 -12.06 2.37
N HIS A 83 -11.63 -11.10 3.21
CA HIS A 83 -12.91 -10.40 3.13
C HIS A 83 -13.04 -9.53 1.86
N VAL A 84 -11.93 -9.08 1.25
CA VAL A 84 -11.96 -8.34 -0.02
C VAL A 84 -12.38 -9.28 -1.15
N LEU A 85 -11.82 -10.50 -1.19
CA LEU A 85 -12.22 -11.52 -2.17
C LEU A 85 -13.68 -11.96 -1.96
N GLU A 86 -14.12 -12.11 -0.72
CA GLU A 86 -15.50 -12.44 -0.37
C GLU A 86 -16.48 -11.34 -0.81
N THR A 87 -16.15 -10.09 -0.51
CA THR A 87 -16.96 -8.95 -0.93
C THR A 87 -17.03 -8.87 -2.46
N ALA A 88 -15.92 -9.03 -3.16
CA ALA A 88 -15.88 -9.06 -4.61
C ALA A 88 -16.80 -10.17 -5.16
N GLN A 89 -16.70 -11.38 -4.62
CA GLN A 89 -17.51 -12.52 -5.02
C GLN A 89 -19.02 -12.27 -4.78
N SER A 90 -19.41 -11.67 -3.67
CA SER A 90 -20.81 -11.31 -3.41
C SER A 90 -21.37 -10.32 -4.43
N HIS A 91 -20.50 -9.51 -5.04
CA HIS A 91 -20.85 -8.61 -6.13
C HIS A 91 -20.71 -9.24 -7.52
N GLY A 92 -20.41 -10.53 -7.59
CA GLY A 92 -20.25 -11.28 -8.84
C GLY A 92 -18.89 -11.07 -9.52
N LEU A 93 -17.89 -10.63 -8.76
CA LEU A 93 -16.53 -10.48 -9.26
C LEU A 93 -15.67 -11.63 -8.72
N VAL A 94 -15.08 -12.40 -9.60
CA VAL A 94 -14.20 -13.52 -9.25
C VAL A 94 -12.82 -13.25 -9.83
N LEU A 95 -11.83 -13.12 -8.96
CA LEU A 95 -10.42 -13.04 -9.34
C LEU A 95 -9.87 -14.45 -9.46
N SER A 96 -9.24 -14.77 -10.60
CA SER A 96 -8.60 -16.07 -10.80
C SER A 96 -7.18 -16.12 -10.26
N GLU A 97 -6.63 -17.33 -10.11
CA GLU A 97 -5.23 -17.51 -9.71
C GLU A 97 -4.24 -16.88 -10.70
N SER A 98 -4.61 -16.77 -11.98
CA SER A 98 -3.82 -16.08 -13.00
C SER A 98 -3.91 -14.53 -12.90
N GLY A 99 -4.70 -13.98 -11.95
CA GLY A 99 -4.87 -12.55 -11.74
C GLY A 99 -5.90 -11.89 -12.66
N ILE A 100 -6.71 -12.68 -13.38
CA ILE A 100 -7.76 -12.15 -14.27
C ILE A 100 -9.08 -12.02 -13.49
N LEU A 101 -9.74 -10.88 -13.63
CA LEU A 101 -11.02 -10.61 -12.99
C LEU A 101 -12.19 -10.96 -13.93
N TYR A 102 -13.08 -11.83 -13.47
CA TYR A 102 -14.30 -12.24 -14.17
C TYR A 102 -15.53 -11.65 -13.52
N ASN A 103 -16.45 -11.14 -14.33
CA ASN A 103 -17.74 -10.61 -13.85
C ASN A 103 -18.86 -11.58 -14.19
N THR A 104 -19.27 -12.40 -13.21
CA THR A 104 -20.29 -13.44 -13.39
C THR A 104 -21.69 -12.84 -13.64
N LYS A 105 -21.97 -11.62 -13.14
CA LYS A 105 -23.23 -10.90 -13.44
C LYS A 105 -23.32 -10.45 -14.89
N LYS A 106 -22.18 -10.37 -15.59
CA LYS A 106 -22.11 -10.09 -17.04
C LYS A 106 -21.99 -11.37 -17.89
N GLY A 107 -22.20 -12.54 -17.27
CA GLY A 107 -22.12 -13.82 -17.96
C GLY A 107 -20.68 -14.33 -18.21
N GLN A 108 -19.68 -13.68 -17.64
CA GLN A 108 -18.31 -14.19 -17.72
C GLN A 108 -18.15 -15.39 -16.78
N VAL A 109 -17.47 -16.41 -17.24
CA VAL A 109 -17.16 -17.61 -16.47
C VAL A 109 -15.66 -17.88 -16.50
N LEU A 110 -15.13 -18.50 -15.45
CA LEU A 110 -13.74 -18.93 -15.44
C LEU A 110 -13.56 -20.01 -16.52
N PRO A 111 -12.47 -19.96 -17.32
CA PRO A 111 -12.14 -21.01 -18.26
C PRO A 111 -11.94 -22.36 -17.57
N ALA A 112 -12.11 -23.43 -18.31
CA ALA A 112 -11.85 -24.79 -17.80
C ALA A 112 -10.38 -24.89 -17.34
N GLY A 113 -10.17 -25.36 -16.12
CA GLY A 113 -8.85 -25.48 -15.49
C GLY A 113 -8.38 -24.26 -14.71
N GLU A 114 -9.01 -23.10 -14.85
CA GLU A 114 -8.74 -21.91 -14.04
C GLU A 114 -9.48 -22.00 -12.71
N GLN A 115 -8.80 -21.65 -11.62
CA GLN A 115 -9.38 -21.65 -10.28
C GLN A 115 -9.52 -20.22 -9.75
N PRO A 116 -10.51 -19.95 -8.87
CA PRO A 116 -10.53 -18.70 -8.12
C PRO A 116 -9.28 -18.57 -7.27
N MET A 117 -8.79 -17.33 -7.12
CA MET A 117 -7.64 -17.02 -6.26
C MET A 117 -7.87 -17.56 -4.84
N ALA A 118 -6.90 -18.33 -4.36
CA ALA A 118 -6.95 -18.94 -3.04
C ALA A 118 -6.87 -17.86 -1.95
N LYS A 119 -7.69 -18.01 -0.92
CA LYS A 119 -7.58 -17.18 0.29
C LYS A 119 -6.44 -17.68 1.17
N LEU A 120 -5.84 -16.77 1.93
CA LEU A 120 -4.89 -17.16 2.96
C LEU A 120 -5.57 -18.04 4.02
N SER A 121 -4.87 -19.07 4.49
CA SER A 121 -5.28 -19.90 5.60
C SER A 121 -5.19 -19.14 6.94
N GLU A 122 -5.88 -19.62 7.96
CA GLU A 122 -5.81 -19.05 9.32
C GLU A 122 -4.36 -19.00 9.86
N ALA A 123 -3.57 -20.02 9.59
CA ALA A 123 -2.16 -20.06 9.99
C ALA A 123 -1.32 -18.98 9.29
N GLN A 124 -1.57 -18.72 8.01
CA GLN A 124 -0.91 -17.66 7.27
C GLN A 124 -1.35 -16.27 7.77
N LEU A 125 -2.62 -16.10 8.10
CA LEU A 125 -3.15 -14.86 8.68
C LEU A 125 -2.56 -14.58 10.07
N ALA A 126 -2.46 -15.62 10.91
CA ALA A 126 -1.85 -15.50 12.24
C ALA A 126 -0.35 -15.17 12.21
N ALA A 127 0.33 -15.44 11.10
CA ALA A 127 1.75 -15.11 10.91
C ALA A 127 1.99 -13.67 10.42
N ILE A 128 0.95 -12.88 10.18
CA ILE A 128 1.06 -11.47 9.78
C ILE A 128 1.47 -10.65 11.01
N PRO A 129 2.53 -9.82 10.91
CA PRO A 129 3.01 -9.06 12.06
C PRO A 129 2.01 -7.99 12.51
N GLU A 130 1.96 -7.74 13.79
CA GLU A 130 1.24 -6.58 14.33
C GLU A 130 1.99 -5.28 13.97
N THR A 131 1.24 -4.31 13.50
CA THR A 131 1.78 -3.03 13.00
C THR A 131 1.04 -1.83 13.60
N PRO A 132 1.25 -1.55 14.89
CA PRO A 132 0.60 -0.42 15.54
C PRO A 132 1.09 0.92 14.95
N VAL A 133 0.21 1.92 14.95
CA VAL A 133 0.49 3.30 14.48
C VAL A 133 1.76 3.86 15.12
N SER A 134 1.97 3.59 16.42
CA SER A 134 3.14 4.06 17.18
C SER A 134 4.49 3.57 16.64
N LYS A 135 4.49 2.50 15.83
CA LYS A 135 5.69 2.00 15.15
C LYS A 135 5.71 2.39 13.68
N VAL A 136 4.58 2.19 12.98
CA VAL A 136 4.52 2.37 11.53
C VAL A 136 4.80 3.82 11.14
N VAL A 137 4.14 4.77 11.77
CA VAL A 137 4.28 6.18 11.37
C VAL A 137 5.70 6.72 11.61
N PRO A 138 6.33 6.56 12.80
CA PRO A 138 7.69 7.05 13.01
C PRO A 138 8.74 6.37 12.14
N ASP A 139 8.58 5.06 11.89
CA ASP A 139 9.61 4.24 11.28
C ASP A 139 9.52 4.21 9.74
N TYR A 140 8.34 4.46 9.15
CA TYR A 140 8.11 4.26 7.71
C TYR A 140 7.47 5.45 6.98
N VAL A 141 7.07 6.51 7.69
CA VAL A 141 6.50 7.71 7.07
C VAL A 141 7.50 8.85 7.13
N ALA A 142 7.83 9.43 5.98
CA ALA A 142 8.61 10.65 5.86
C ALA A 142 7.68 11.80 5.45
N ARG A 143 7.58 12.83 6.29
CA ARG A 143 6.77 14.02 6.01
C ARG A 143 7.59 15.05 5.24
N TYR A 144 7.02 15.61 4.19
CA TYR A 144 7.68 16.63 3.37
C TYR A 144 8.24 17.79 4.22
N TRP A 145 7.44 18.30 5.14
CA TRP A 145 7.86 19.43 5.95
C TRP A 145 8.97 19.10 6.96
N ASP A 146 8.99 17.87 7.47
CA ASP A 146 10.08 17.40 8.34
C ASP A 146 11.38 17.27 7.53
N MET A 147 11.31 16.71 6.33
CA MET A 147 12.46 16.63 5.42
C MET A 147 12.99 18.00 5.04
N MET A 148 12.10 18.96 4.73
CA MET A 148 12.48 20.33 4.42
C MET A 148 13.13 21.04 5.62
N ALA A 149 12.66 20.78 6.84
CA ALA A 149 13.28 21.34 8.05
C ALA A 149 14.70 20.78 8.27
N LEU A 150 14.90 19.47 8.04
CA LEU A 150 16.20 18.84 8.11
C LEU A 150 17.17 19.39 7.05
N ALA A 151 16.71 19.53 5.81
CA ALA A 151 17.51 20.04 4.71
C ALA A 151 17.97 21.49 4.96
N ARG A 152 17.11 22.35 5.52
CA ARG A 152 17.44 23.76 5.83
C ARG A 152 18.50 23.91 6.93
N ASN A 153 18.62 22.93 7.81
CA ASN A 153 19.58 22.96 8.92
C ASN A 153 20.94 22.33 8.57
N ARG A 154 21.13 21.86 7.34
CA ARG A 154 22.41 21.31 6.90
C ARG A 154 23.38 22.38 6.42
N PRO A 155 24.70 22.15 6.55
CA PRO A 155 25.72 23.18 6.21
C PRO A 155 25.86 23.45 4.70
N CYS A 156 25.23 22.65 3.83
CA CYS A 156 25.28 22.89 2.39
C CYS A 156 24.08 23.78 1.97
N PRO A 157 24.30 25.02 1.55
CA PRO A 157 23.20 25.92 1.19
C PRO A 157 22.62 25.66 -0.21
N VAL A 158 23.22 24.76 -0.99
CA VAL A 158 22.86 24.53 -2.40
C VAL A 158 22.04 23.25 -2.60
N ILE A 159 22.27 22.22 -1.77
CA ILE A 159 21.58 20.93 -1.85
C ILE A 159 21.08 20.58 -0.45
N GLY A 160 19.76 20.42 -0.33
CA GLY A 160 19.16 19.88 0.89
C GLY A 160 19.08 18.36 0.76
N GLU A 161 19.70 17.67 1.70
CA GLU A 161 19.63 16.20 1.79
C GLU A 161 18.78 15.77 2.98
N ALA A 162 17.87 14.84 2.76
CA ALA A 162 17.11 14.19 3.80
C ALA A 162 16.85 12.74 3.38
N SER A 163 16.80 11.84 4.34
CA SER A 163 16.40 10.45 4.09
C SER A 163 14.94 10.43 3.67
N LEU A 164 14.68 10.01 2.45
CA LEU A 164 13.33 9.97 1.85
C LEU A 164 12.60 8.69 2.19
N ILE A 165 13.33 7.58 2.25
CA ILE A 165 12.76 6.26 2.51
C ILE A 165 13.21 5.85 3.90
N LYS A 166 12.22 5.64 4.78
CA LYS A 166 12.45 5.08 6.10
C LYS A 166 12.14 3.61 6.08
N ASP A 167 13.05 2.82 6.56
CA ASP A 167 12.88 1.39 6.75
C ASP A 167 13.70 0.94 7.96
N LYS A 168 13.19 0.05 8.79
CA LYS A 168 13.96 -0.55 9.88
C LYS A 168 13.93 -2.07 9.78
N PRO A 169 15.13 -2.66 9.87
CA PRO A 169 16.43 -2.06 10.05
C PRO A 169 17.17 -1.76 8.72
N GLY A 170 17.49 -0.50 8.47
CA GLY A 170 18.71 -0.18 7.75
C GLY A 170 18.66 0.04 6.24
N PHE A 171 17.56 0.48 5.66
CA PHE A 171 17.61 1.07 4.32
C PHE A 171 17.50 2.60 4.42
N GLU A 172 18.62 3.25 4.58
CA GLU A 172 18.73 4.67 4.30
C GLU A 172 19.13 4.83 2.84
N VAL A 173 18.25 5.33 2.01
CA VAL A 173 18.63 5.83 0.69
C VAL A 173 18.92 7.31 0.85
N GLU A 174 20.17 7.67 0.87
CA GLU A 174 20.60 9.05 0.68
C GLU A 174 20.54 9.36 -0.82
N LEU A 175 19.84 10.41 -1.17
CA LEU A 175 19.84 10.99 -2.50
C LEU A 175 20.79 12.18 -2.53
#